data_c8133bcf6a3a954d56151083cacfc766
#
_entry.id   c8133bcf6a3a954d56151083cacfc766
#
_cell.length_a   1.000
_cell.length_b   1.000
_cell.length_c   1.000
_cell.angle_alpha   90.00
_cell.angle_beta   90.00
_cell.angle_gamma   90.00
#
_symmetry.space_group_name_H-M   'P 1'
#
loop_
_entity.id
_entity.type
_entity.pdbx_description
1 polymer ?
#
loop_
_entity_poly.entity_id
_entity_poly.type
_entity_poly.pdbx_seq_one_letter_code
_entity_poly.pdbx_strand_id
1 'polypeptide(L)'
;MAYDDRETGLTVEDRGSKLGLPQNQDAEANVLAAMLLSPDVVEEAQVELQPDDFYRPIHKTIYTAMVDMYNSRIPIDSISLIDYLRSINKLDAVGGEAYILELMGQTLSLVNWQHHAAIVRRDSMLRELIGATNEINALAYNAPTDTKEVVELAESKLLKVTAREVKSSYKTLTEFCLLYTS
;
A
#
# COMPACT_ATOMS: atom_id res chain seq x y z
N MET A 1 7.54 -7.31 -32.89
CA MET A 1 7.98 -8.54 -32.23
C MET A 1 6.74 -9.18 -31.63
N ALA A 2 6.16 -10.17 -32.29
CA ALA A 2 4.92 -10.80 -31.87
C ALA A 2 5.22 -11.77 -30.72
N TYR A 3 4.54 -11.61 -29.62
CA TYR A 3 4.60 -12.53 -28.47
C TYR A 3 3.88 -13.81 -28.87
N ASP A 4 4.57 -14.94 -28.80
CA ASP A 4 4.03 -16.25 -29.18
C ASP A 4 3.17 -16.83 -28.04
N ASP A 5 1.87 -16.76 -28.18
CA ASP A 5 0.84 -17.10 -27.19
C ASP A 5 0.48 -18.60 -27.15
N ARG A 6 1.33 -19.51 -27.66
CA ARG A 6 0.95 -20.92 -27.91
C ARG A 6 1.34 -21.96 -26.86
N GLU A 7 1.89 -21.60 -25.72
CA GLU A 7 2.45 -22.67 -24.85
C GLU A 7 1.73 -23.01 -23.55
N THR A 8 0.62 -22.37 -23.14
CA THR A 8 0.04 -22.76 -21.83
C THR A 8 -1.45 -23.08 -21.80
N GLY A 9 -2.22 -22.91 -22.87
CA GLY A 9 -3.66 -23.28 -22.90
C GLY A 9 -4.53 -22.75 -21.73
N LEU A 10 -3.99 -21.88 -20.90
CA LEU A 10 -4.66 -21.27 -19.75
C LEU A 10 -5.31 -19.96 -20.18
N THR A 11 -6.59 -19.82 -19.92
CA THR A 11 -7.30 -18.54 -20.11
C THR A 11 -6.72 -17.46 -19.16
N VAL A 12 -6.95 -16.20 -19.48
CA VAL A 12 -6.52 -15.06 -18.61
C VAL A 12 -7.10 -15.20 -17.21
N GLU A 13 -8.30 -15.76 -17.08
CA GLU A 13 -8.95 -16.05 -15.80
C GLU A 13 -8.23 -17.14 -15.00
N ASP A 14 -7.75 -18.20 -15.66
CA ASP A 14 -6.97 -19.27 -15.02
C ASP A 14 -5.60 -18.79 -14.53
N ARG A 15 -4.99 -17.84 -15.24
CA ARG A 15 -3.72 -17.22 -14.82
C ARG A 15 -3.92 -16.30 -13.63
N GLY A 16 -4.99 -15.50 -13.60
CA GLY A 16 -5.30 -14.59 -12.49
C GLY A 16 -5.62 -15.30 -11.17
N SER A 17 -6.28 -16.47 -11.22
CA SER A 17 -6.64 -17.25 -10.03
C SER A 17 -5.47 -18.02 -9.43
N LYS A 18 -4.43 -18.33 -10.20
CA LYS A 18 -3.20 -19.01 -9.75
C LYS A 18 -2.10 -18.04 -9.31
N LEU A 19 -2.09 -16.82 -9.81
CA LEU A 19 -1.20 -15.76 -9.37
C LEU A 19 -1.91 -15.03 -8.22
N GLY A 20 -1.46 -15.24 -6.98
CA GLY A 20 -1.94 -14.45 -5.85
C GLY A 20 -1.89 -12.95 -6.12
N LEU A 21 -2.64 -12.15 -5.36
CA LEU A 21 -2.60 -10.68 -5.50
C LEU A 21 -1.18 -10.15 -5.30
N PRO A 22 -0.76 -9.12 -6.05
CA PRO A 22 0.54 -8.47 -5.90
C PRO A 22 0.77 -8.05 -4.44
N GLN A 23 1.86 -8.52 -3.84
CA GLN A 23 2.24 -8.25 -2.47
C GLN A 23 3.73 -8.51 -2.25
N ASN A 24 4.34 -7.76 -1.34
CA ASN A 24 5.69 -7.99 -0.86
C ASN A 24 5.73 -7.77 0.65
N GLN A 25 5.55 -8.87 1.40
CA GLN A 25 5.47 -8.82 2.87
C GLN A 25 6.76 -8.36 3.51
N ASP A 26 7.92 -8.69 2.90
CA ASP A 26 9.23 -8.26 3.39
C ASP A 26 9.40 -6.73 3.21
N ALA A 27 8.95 -6.17 2.08
CA ALA A 27 8.97 -4.73 1.88
C ALA A 27 8.06 -4.00 2.88
N GLU A 28 6.85 -4.52 3.13
CA GLU A 28 5.94 -3.98 4.14
C GLU A 28 6.58 -4.01 5.54
N ALA A 29 7.16 -5.14 5.94
CA ALA A 29 7.81 -5.29 7.24
C ALA A 29 9.01 -4.34 7.38
N ASN A 30 9.82 -4.16 6.33
CA ASN A 30 10.96 -3.23 6.35
C ASN A 30 10.52 -1.76 6.48
N VAL A 31 9.42 -1.35 5.84
CA VAL A 31 8.86 0.01 6.02
C VAL A 31 8.45 0.21 7.48
N LEU A 32 7.68 -0.72 8.06
CA LEU A 32 7.22 -0.61 9.45
C LEU A 32 8.39 -0.60 10.44
N ALA A 33 9.39 -1.43 10.20
CA ALA A 33 10.58 -1.48 11.02
C ALA A 33 11.39 -0.15 10.94
N ALA A 34 11.49 0.46 9.76
CA ALA A 34 12.11 1.77 9.59
C ALA A 34 11.36 2.88 10.34
N MET A 35 10.01 2.84 10.32
CA MET A 35 9.15 3.76 11.08
C MET A 35 9.34 3.62 12.60
N LEU A 36 9.59 2.39 13.10
CA LEU A 36 9.88 2.14 14.51
C LEU A 36 11.24 2.70 14.95
N LEU A 37 12.19 2.79 14.01
CA LEU A 37 13.56 3.25 14.30
C LEU A 37 13.72 4.77 14.20
N SER A 38 12.87 5.46 13.44
CA SER A 38 12.97 6.91 13.22
C SER A 38 11.60 7.57 13.06
N PRO A 39 11.26 8.53 13.92
CA PRO A 39 10.06 9.36 13.79
C PRO A 39 10.03 10.15 12.46
N ASP A 40 11.17 10.54 11.90
CA ASP A 40 11.25 11.25 10.62
C ASP A 40 10.73 10.37 9.49
N VAL A 41 11.01 9.06 9.54
CA VAL A 41 10.47 8.09 8.58
C VAL A 41 8.95 8.00 8.69
N VAL A 42 8.37 8.15 9.88
CA VAL A 42 6.90 8.15 10.04
C VAL A 42 6.28 9.35 9.34
N GLU A 43 6.90 10.52 9.49
CA GLU A 43 6.44 11.75 8.82
C GLU A 43 6.48 11.61 7.29
N GLU A 44 7.61 11.13 6.75
CA GLU A 44 7.75 10.93 5.31
C GLU A 44 6.81 9.84 4.80
N ALA A 45 6.68 8.71 5.52
CA ALA A 45 5.83 7.59 5.12
C ALA A 45 4.34 7.96 5.04
N GLN A 46 3.82 8.84 5.92
CA GLN A 46 2.44 9.32 5.86
C GLN A 46 2.14 10.10 4.56
N VAL A 47 3.17 10.65 3.96
CA VAL A 47 3.06 11.39 2.71
C VAL A 47 2.98 10.45 1.50
N GLU A 48 3.67 9.32 1.56
CA GLU A 48 3.83 8.38 0.45
C GLU A 48 2.85 7.21 0.50
N LEU A 49 2.52 6.75 1.70
CA LEU A 49 1.74 5.54 1.91
C LEU A 49 0.43 5.82 2.67
N GLN A 50 -0.54 4.96 2.45
CA GLN A 50 -1.80 4.92 3.19
C GLN A 50 -1.97 3.53 3.83
N PRO A 51 -2.81 3.41 4.88
CA PRO A 51 -3.06 2.12 5.52
C PRO A 51 -3.47 1.02 4.52
N ASP A 52 -4.26 1.37 3.49
CA ASP A 52 -4.75 0.42 2.48
C ASP A 52 -3.67 -0.05 1.50
N ASP A 53 -2.47 0.54 1.52
CA ASP A 53 -1.35 0.07 0.72
C ASP A 53 -0.75 -1.23 1.26
N PHE A 54 -0.94 -1.51 2.53
CA PHE A 54 -0.47 -2.74 3.15
C PHE A 54 -1.42 -3.91 2.83
N TYR A 55 -0.87 -4.98 2.30
CA TYR A 55 -1.62 -6.20 2.01
C TYR A 55 -2.02 -6.96 3.27
N ARG A 56 -1.08 -7.07 4.24
CA ARG A 56 -1.35 -7.77 5.49
C ARG A 56 -2.17 -6.89 6.45
N PRO A 57 -3.32 -7.37 6.95
CA PRO A 57 -4.12 -6.61 7.92
C PRO A 57 -3.34 -6.22 9.18
N ILE A 58 -2.40 -7.06 9.61
CA ILE A 58 -1.55 -6.78 10.77
C ILE A 58 -0.63 -5.58 10.49
N HIS A 59 -0.04 -5.48 9.30
CA HIS A 59 0.82 -4.36 8.90
C HIS A 59 0.03 -3.06 8.80
N LYS A 60 -1.17 -3.12 8.20
CA LYS A 60 -2.10 -1.99 8.15
C LYS A 60 -2.42 -1.46 9.56
N THR A 61 -2.67 -2.36 10.51
CA THR A 61 -2.98 -1.99 11.89
C THR A 61 -1.77 -1.35 12.58
N ILE A 62 -0.57 -1.92 12.42
CA ILE A 62 0.67 -1.39 13.00
C ILE A 62 0.99 -0.01 12.40
N TYR A 63 0.91 0.12 11.07
CA TYR A 63 1.10 1.40 10.38
C TYR A 63 0.16 2.48 10.93
N THR A 64 -1.14 2.19 10.99
CA THR A 64 -2.15 3.12 11.51
C THR A 64 -1.83 3.52 12.94
N ALA A 65 -1.47 2.58 13.80
CA ALA A 65 -1.11 2.86 15.18
C ALA A 65 0.09 3.81 15.30
N MET A 66 1.14 3.59 14.49
CA MET A 66 2.32 4.48 14.50
C MET A 66 2.00 5.88 13.99
N VAL A 67 1.14 5.99 12.95
CA VAL A 67 0.66 7.28 12.46
C VAL A 67 -0.17 8.03 13.52
N ASP A 68 -1.06 7.33 14.21
CA ASP A 68 -1.88 7.90 15.29
C ASP A 68 -1.00 8.36 16.47
N MET A 69 0.01 7.57 16.84
CA MET A 69 0.99 7.95 17.89
C MET A 69 1.77 9.20 17.48
N TYR A 70 2.27 9.25 16.23
CA TYR A 70 2.98 10.42 15.71
C TYR A 70 2.12 11.68 15.79
N ASN A 71 0.90 11.62 15.30
CA ASN A 71 -0.03 12.74 15.30
C ASN A 71 -0.43 13.18 16.72
N SER A 72 -0.45 12.24 17.66
CA SER A 72 -0.71 12.47 19.08
C SER A 72 0.55 12.87 19.88
N ARG A 73 1.72 12.99 19.22
CA ARG A 73 3.02 13.30 19.84
C ARG A 73 3.43 12.28 20.90
N ILE A 74 3.03 11.03 20.74
CA ILE A 74 3.47 9.92 21.56
C ILE A 74 4.79 9.40 20.99
N PRO A 75 5.83 9.19 21.79
CA PRO A 75 7.09 8.63 21.33
C PRO A 75 6.88 7.29 20.62
N ILE A 76 7.55 7.09 19.48
CA ILE A 76 7.45 5.86 18.70
C ILE A 76 8.69 5.03 18.94
N ASP A 77 8.50 3.96 19.70
CA ASP A 77 9.45 2.88 19.97
C ASP A 77 8.66 1.59 20.21
N SER A 78 9.33 0.46 20.29
CA SER A 78 8.65 -0.84 20.45
C SER A 78 7.81 -0.93 21.72
N ILE A 79 8.29 -0.38 22.81
CA ILE A 79 7.61 -0.45 24.12
C ILE A 79 6.36 0.41 24.09
N SER A 80 6.48 1.64 23.62
CA SER A 80 5.36 2.58 23.48
C SER A 80 4.31 2.08 22.49
N LEU A 81 4.72 1.48 21.36
CA LEU A 81 3.81 0.89 20.38
C LEU A 81 3.05 -0.31 20.97
N ILE A 82 3.72 -1.20 21.69
CA ILE A 82 3.09 -2.33 22.38
C ILE A 82 2.03 -1.85 23.36
N ASP A 83 2.37 -0.85 24.18
CA ASP A 83 1.44 -0.28 25.17
C ASP A 83 0.25 0.39 24.48
N TYR A 84 0.50 1.17 23.44
CA TYR A 84 -0.56 1.80 22.62
C TYR A 84 -1.49 0.75 22.02
N LEU A 85 -0.96 -0.28 21.33
CA LEU A 85 -1.76 -1.36 20.74
C LEU A 85 -2.56 -2.13 21.79
N ARG A 86 -2.02 -2.29 23.01
CA ARG A 86 -2.74 -2.89 24.13
C ARG A 86 -3.90 -2.01 24.58
N SER A 87 -3.68 -0.69 24.69
CA SER A 87 -4.71 0.27 25.10
C SER A 87 -5.92 0.31 24.17
N ILE A 88 -5.69 0.08 22.87
CA ILE A 88 -6.76 0.02 21.86
C ILE A 88 -7.25 -1.41 21.55
N ASN A 89 -6.84 -2.41 22.38
CA ASN A 89 -7.21 -3.83 22.23
C ASN A 89 -6.87 -4.42 20.85
N LYS A 90 -5.74 -4.04 20.25
CA LYS A 90 -5.26 -4.53 18.94
C LYS A 90 -3.98 -5.36 19.01
N LEU A 91 -3.34 -5.48 20.17
CA LEU A 91 -2.05 -6.14 20.31
C LEU A 91 -2.10 -7.62 19.86
N ASP A 92 -3.10 -8.37 20.28
CA ASP A 92 -3.25 -9.78 19.89
C ASP A 92 -3.51 -9.94 18.38
N ALA A 93 -4.28 -9.00 17.80
CA ALA A 93 -4.61 -9.02 16.39
C ALA A 93 -3.39 -8.77 15.47
N VAL A 94 -2.34 -8.13 15.99
CA VAL A 94 -1.10 -7.90 15.23
C VAL A 94 -0.02 -8.96 15.48
N GLY A 95 -0.31 -10.01 16.22
CA GLY A 95 0.64 -11.09 16.52
C GLY A 95 1.37 -10.91 17.87
N GLY A 96 0.87 -10.04 18.72
CA GLY A 96 1.39 -9.81 20.06
C GLY A 96 2.73 -9.08 20.08
N GLU A 97 3.33 -9.03 21.27
CA GLU A 97 4.63 -8.37 21.49
C GLU A 97 5.75 -9.01 20.65
N ALA A 98 5.69 -10.34 20.46
CA ALA A 98 6.71 -11.09 19.75
C ALA A 98 6.87 -10.59 18.32
N TYR A 99 5.78 -10.28 17.62
CA TYR A 99 5.82 -9.79 16.26
C TYR A 99 6.41 -8.37 16.14
N ILE A 100 6.11 -7.50 17.09
CA ILE A 100 6.70 -6.14 17.12
C ILE A 100 8.22 -6.22 17.33
N LEU A 101 8.69 -7.10 18.21
CA LEU A 101 10.12 -7.32 18.43
C LEU A 101 10.79 -7.97 17.20
N GLU A 102 10.11 -8.88 16.51
CA GLU A 102 10.60 -9.47 15.26
C GLU A 102 10.78 -8.41 14.17
N LEU A 103 9.83 -7.50 14.00
CA LEU A 103 9.94 -6.38 13.05
C LEU A 103 11.20 -5.53 13.29
N MET A 104 11.55 -5.25 14.53
CA MET A 104 12.78 -4.52 14.87
C MET A 104 14.05 -5.29 14.45
N GLY A 105 14.03 -6.62 14.57
CA GLY A 105 15.15 -7.49 14.19
C GLY A 105 15.37 -7.61 12.69
N GLN A 106 14.36 -7.34 11.88
CA GLN A 106 14.42 -7.44 10.41
C GLN A 106 15.08 -6.23 9.74
N THR A 107 15.19 -5.10 10.42
CA THR A 107 15.71 -3.88 9.81
C THR A 107 17.23 -3.90 9.75
N LEU A 108 17.76 -4.17 8.57
CA LEU A 108 19.20 -4.11 8.30
C LEU A 108 19.68 -2.70 7.92
N SER A 109 18.79 -1.79 7.50
CA SER A 109 19.18 -0.44 7.08
C SER A 109 17.98 0.50 6.92
N LEU A 110 18.06 1.68 7.54
CA LEU A 110 17.13 2.80 7.30
C LEU A 110 17.28 3.39 5.89
N VAL A 111 18.40 3.14 5.21
CA VAL A 111 18.78 3.83 3.95
C VAL A 111 17.85 3.49 2.80
N ASN A 112 17.19 2.34 2.80
CA ASN A 112 16.42 1.84 1.67
C ASN A 112 14.90 1.84 1.90
N TRP A 113 14.39 2.47 2.95
CA TRP A 113 12.97 2.41 3.28
C TRP A 113 12.09 3.00 2.17
N GLN A 114 12.53 4.10 1.49
CA GLN A 114 11.80 4.70 0.37
C GLN A 114 11.65 3.71 -0.81
N HIS A 115 12.70 2.91 -1.08
CA HIS A 115 12.62 1.86 -2.10
C HIS A 115 11.57 0.79 -1.72
N HIS A 116 11.53 0.38 -0.45
CA HIS A 116 10.53 -0.56 0.03
C HIS A 116 9.12 0.05 0.00
N ALA A 117 8.96 1.31 0.38
CA ALA A 117 7.71 2.05 0.27
C ALA A 117 7.20 2.12 -1.19
N ALA A 118 8.10 2.36 -2.14
CA ALA A 118 7.76 2.35 -3.57
C ALA A 118 7.28 0.95 -4.04
N ILE A 119 7.86 -0.15 -3.52
CA ILE A 119 7.40 -1.51 -3.80
C ILE A 119 5.99 -1.72 -3.23
N VAL A 120 5.75 -1.36 -1.97
CA VAL A 120 4.44 -1.48 -1.30
C VAL A 120 3.37 -0.72 -2.08
N ARG A 121 3.68 0.52 -2.46
CA ARG A 121 2.78 1.38 -3.24
C ARG A 121 2.47 0.80 -4.63
N ARG A 122 3.50 0.32 -5.35
CA ARG A 122 3.33 -0.33 -6.67
C ARG A 122 2.38 -1.53 -6.56
N ASP A 123 2.61 -2.38 -5.56
CA ASP A 123 1.81 -3.59 -5.38
C ASP A 123 0.38 -3.26 -4.96
N SER A 124 0.18 -2.21 -4.17
CA SER A 124 -1.14 -1.66 -3.84
C SER A 124 -1.89 -1.18 -5.08
N MET A 125 -1.24 -0.38 -5.93
CA MET A 125 -1.83 0.12 -7.17
C MET A 125 -2.25 -1.01 -8.11
N LEU A 126 -1.42 -2.06 -8.24
CA LEU A 126 -1.77 -3.24 -9.01
C LEU A 126 -3.00 -3.96 -8.44
N ARG A 127 -3.14 -4.06 -7.12
CA ARG A 127 -4.34 -4.62 -6.48
C ARG A 127 -5.58 -3.79 -6.75
N GLU A 128 -5.46 -2.46 -6.63
CA GLU A 128 -6.56 -1.53 -6.94
C GLU A 128 -7.00 -1.69 -8.41
N LEU A 129 -6.05 -1.80 -9.34
CA LEU A 129 -6.35 -2.00 -10.76
C LEU A 129 -7.05 -3.35 -11.00
N ILE A 130 -6.58 -4.43 -10.38
CA ILE A 130 -7.23 -5.76 -10.45
C ILE A 130 -8.64 -5.68 -9.89
N GLY A 131 -8.84 -5.02 -8.74
CA GLY A 131 -10.15 -4.81 -8.15
C GLY A 131 -11.10 -4.03 -9.09
N ALA A 132 -10.63 -2.92 -9.64
CA ALA A 132 -11.40 -2.10 -10.58
C ALA A 132 -11.82 -2.88 -11.84
N THR A 133 -10.89 -3.67 -12.41
CA THR A 133 -11.20 -4.49 -13.61
C THR A 133 -12.21 -5.60 -13.30
N ASN A 134 -12.12 -6.24 -12.13
CA ASN A 134 -13.12 -7.24 -11.71
C ASN A 134 -14.51 -6.62 -11.53
N GLU A 135 -14.58 -5.42 -10.94
CA GLU A 135 -15.85 -4.69 -10.81
C GLU A 135 -16.42 -4.25 -12.16
N ILE A 136 -15.57 -3.81 -13.10
CA ILE A 136 -15.96 -3.46 -14.46
C ILE A 136 -16.49 -4.69 -15.21
N ASN A 137 -15.80 -5.84 -15.07
CA ASN A 137 -16.28 -7.10 -15.63
C ASN A 137 -17.66 -7.47 -15.08
N ALA A 138 -17.84 -7.41 -13.77
CA ALA A 138 -19.12 -7.70 -13.13
C ALA A 138 -20.25 -6.78 -13.63
N LEU A 139 -19.96 -5.48 -13.79
CA LEU A 139 -20.91 -4.52 -14.38
C LEU A 139 -21.29 -4.88 -15.82
N ALA A 140 -20.30 -5.26 -16.65
CA ALA A 140 -20.53 -5.61 -18.04
C ALA A 140 -21.36 -6.90 -18.18
N TYR A 141 -21.12 -7.93 -17.37
CA TYR A 141 -21.91 -9.18 -17.38
C TYR A 141 -23.33 -9.01 -16.85
N ASN A 142 -23.55 -8.13 -15.89
CA ASN A 142 -24.87 -7.82 -15.33
C ASN A 142 -25.57 -6.68 -16.08
N ALA A 143 -25.10 -6.34 -17.28
CA ALA A 143 -25.43 -5.13 -18.01
C ALA A 143 -26.91 -4.74 -17.91
N PRO A 144 -27.22 -3.59 -17.32
CA PRO A 144 -28.51 -2.95 -17.49
C PRO A 144 -28.68 -2.56 -18.98
N THR A 145 -29.90 -2.27 -19.36
CA THR A 145 -30.27 -1.97 -20.76
C THR A 145 -29.53 -0.77 -21.37
N ASP A 146 -28.90 0.07 -20.52
CA ASP A 146 -28.14 1.26 -20.94
C ASP A 146 -26.62 1.04 -20.85
N THR A 147 -26.02 0.76 -22.01
CA THR A 147 -24.57 0.58 -22.18
C THR A 147 -23.77 1.84 -21.79
N LYS A 148 -24.37 3.04 -21.92
CA LYS A 148 -23.70 4.30 -21.65
C LYS A 148 -23.40 4.44 -20.16
N GLU A 149 -24.34 4.08 -19.31
CA GLU A 149 -24.15 4.11 -17.84
C GLU A 149 -23.00 3.20 -17.41
N VAL A 150 -22.89 1.99 -18.01
CA VAL A 150 -21.81 1.05 -17.73
C VAL A 150 -20.44 1.63 -18.10
N VAL A 151 -20.34 2.31 -19.24
CA VAL A 151 -19.09 2.93 -19.70
C VAL A 151 -18.70 4.08 -18.77
N GLU A 152 -19.62 4.96 -18.39
CA GLU A 152 -19.35 6.07 -17.47
C GLU A 152 -18.87 5.58 -16.08
N LEU A 153 -19.47 4.51 -15.57
CA LEU A 153 -19.05 3.89 -14.31
C LEU A 153 -17.65 3.25 -14.44
N ALA A 154 -17.35 2.60 -15.56
CA ALA A 154 -16.04 2.01 -15.81
C ALA A 154 -14.94 3.09 -15.88
N GLU A 155 -15.18 4.18 -16.62
CA GLU A 155 -14.27 5.32 -16.67
C GLU A 155 -14.04 5.93 -15.29
N SER A 156 -15.09 6.14 -14.51
CA SER A 156 -14.99 6.67 -13.15
C SER A 156 -14.14 5.78 -12.24
N LYS A 157 -14.23 4.46 -12.34
CA LYS A 157 -13.43 3.51 -11.57
C LYS A 157 -11.96 3.56 -11.96
N LEU A 158 -11.64 3.58 -13.24
CA LEU A 158 -10.27 3.70 -13.72
C LEU A 158 -9.63 5.04 -13.34
N LEU A 159 -10.39 6.14 -13.45
CA LEU A 159 -9.92 7.47 -13.04
C LEU A 159 -9.59 7.53 -11.54
N LYS A 160 -10.30 6.82 -10.67
CA LYS A 160 -9.97 6.75 -9.24
C LYS A 160 -8.61 6.12 -8.98
N VAL A 161 -8.27 5.06 -9.70
CA VAL A 161 -6.97 4.38 -9.58
C VAL A 161 -5.84 5.31 -10.06
N THR A 162 -6.01 5.96 -11.22
CA THR A 162 -4.98 6.83 -11.82
C THR A 162 -4.82 8.18 -11.11
N ALA A 163 -5.90 8.72 -10.52
CA ALA A 163 -5.85 10.01 -9.80
C ALA A 163 -4.92 9.99 -8.57
N ARG A 164 -4.69 8.81 -8.02
CA ARG A 164 -3.78 8.61 -6.88
C ARG A 164 -2.31 8.79 -7.30
N GLU A 165 -1.97 8.41 -8.51
CA GLU A 165 -0.62 8.56 -9.08
C GLU A 165 -0.28 10.02 -9.36
N VAL A 166 -1.26 10.78 -9.87
CA VAL A 166 -1.10 12.19 -10.21
C VAL A 166 -0.80 13.04 -8.98
N LYS A 167 -1.42 12.78 -7.81
CA LYS A 167 -1.14 13.52 -6.57
C LYS A 167 0.30 13.37 -6.08
N SER A 168 0.94 12.24 -6.33
CA SER A 168 2.35 12.00 -6.01
C SER A 168 3.31 12.75 -6.93
N SER A 169 2.96 12.90 -8.22
CA SER A 169 3.79 13.58 -9.23
C SER A 169 3.88 15.10 -9.00
N TYR A 170 2.84 15.72 -8.42
CA TYR A 170 2.84 17.17 -8.18
C TYR A 170 3.78 17.64 -7.07
N LYS A 171 4.20 16.75 -6.15
CA LYS A 171 5.18 17.11 -5.11
C LYS A 171 6.57 17.34 -5.68
N THR A 172 6.94 16.58 -6.70
CA THR A 172 8.23 16.76 -7.40
C THR A 172 8.37 18.13 -8.06
N LEU A 173 7.27 18.75 -8.50
CA LEU A 173 7.29 20.09 -9.11
C LEU A 173 7.50 21.20 -8.08
N THR A 174 6.99 21.06 -6.87
CA THR A 174 7.20 22.05 -5.79
C THR A 174 8.63 22.02 -5.28
N GLU A 175 9.29 20.88 -5.22
CA GLU A 175 10.71 20.75 -4.90
C GLU A 175 11.60 21.38 -5.98
N PHE A 176 11.25 21.23 -7.26
CA PHE A 176 11.97 21.87 -8.36
C PHE A 176 11.85 23.40 -8.33
N CYS A 177 10.72 23.94 -7.93
CA CYS A 177 10.56 25.41 -7.79
C CYS A 177 11.41 26.01 -6.66
N LEU A 178 11.62 25.28 -5.56
CA LEU A 178 12.47 25.76 -4.44
C LEU A 178 13.97 25.75 -4.79
N LEU A 179 14.41 24.88 -5.69
CA LEU A 179 15.80 24.84 -6.16
C LEU A 179 16.18 26.00 -7.12
N TYR A 180 15.19 26.66 -7.74
CA TYR A 180 15.42 27.75 -8.68
C TYR A 180 15.31 29.17 -8.05
N THR A 181 14.91 29.26 -6.78
CA THR A 181 14.71 30.51 -6.05
C THR A 181 15.74 30.73 -4.92
N SER A 182 16.80 29.95 -4.88
CA SER A 182 17.91 30.11 -3.93
C SER A 182 19.18 30.64 -4.60
#